data_571629af465655dcda10cce727799faf
#
_entry.id   571629af465655dcda10cce727799faf
#
_cell.length_a   1.000
_cell.length_b   1.000
_cell.length_c   1.000
_cell.angle_alpha   90.00
_cell.angle_beta   90.00
_cell.angle_gamma   90.00
#
_symmetry.space_group_name_H-M   'P 1'
#
loop_
_entity.id
_entity.type
_entity.pdbx_description
1 polymer ?
#
loop_
_entity_poly.entity_id
_entity_poly.type
_entity_poly.pdbx_seq_one_letter_code
_entity_poly.pdbx_strand_id
1 'polypeptide(L)'
;MAFTIAADDLEDARAVGTDLLKLMAMRHRFDAGDERAVFMRNTFEEYTRYMTLFANIRSFIWLIGIGSIVAGIVGISNIMLITVKERTREIGVRKALGATPGAVIDLILTEAILTTLVFGYLGLVAGIGLLEVAARLIRNVDYFHNPEVNLWVAFGAMVLLVVCGTLAGIFPARRAAMIRPVDALRDE
;
A
#
# COMPACT_ATOMS: atom_id res chain seq x y z
N MET A 1 -6.60 20.57 43.47
CA MET A 1 -7.26 19.25 43.31
C MET A 1 -7.36 18.93 41.85
N ALA A 2 -6.97 17.73 41.41
CA ALA A 2 -7.15 17.25 40.05
C ALA A 2 -8.20 16.14 40.07
N PHE A 3 -9.16 16.20 39.15
CA PHE A 3 -10.18 15.17 38.96
C PHE A 3 -10.01 14.59 37.56
N THR A 4 -10.09 13.30 37.43
CA THR A 4 -10.12 12.60 36.15
C THR A 4 -11.49 11.97 35.98
N ILE A 5 -12.16 12.28 34.88
CA ILE A 5 -13.48 11.75 34.56
C ILE A 5 -13.32 10.85 33.34
N ALA A 6 -13.85 9.64 33.43
CA ALA A 6 -13.96 8.74 32.27
C ALA A 6 -15.29 9.02 31.56
N ALA A 7 -15.24 9.15 30.25
CA ALA A 7 -16.40 9.25 29.38
C ALA A 7 -16.25 8.23 28.25
N ASP A 8 -17.35 7.67 27.81
CA ASP A 8 -17.35 6.61 26.80
C ASP A 8 -17.30 7.19 25.37
N ASP A 9 -17.72 8.46 25.17
CA ASP A 9 -17.71 9.13 23.87
C ASP A 9 -17.26 10.60 23.98
N LEU A 10 -16.92 11.22 22.83
CA LEU A 10 -16.46 12.61 22.73
C LEU A 10 -17.56 13.62 23.13
N GLU A 11 -18.82 13.35 22.73
CA GLU A 11 -19.95 14.21 23.05
C GLU A 11 -20.25 14.16 24.55
N ASP A 12 -20.18 12.97 25.15
CA ASP A 12 -20.35 12.78 26.60
C ASP A 12 -19.21 13.48 27.36
N ALA A 13 -17.97 13.39 26.90
CA ALA A 13 -16.82 14.05 27.52
C ALA A 13 -16.97 15.58 27.54
N ARG A 14 -17.49 16.16 26.45
CA ARG A 14 -17.76 17.60 26.37
C ARG A 14 -18.93 18.04 27.26
N ALA A 15 -20.02 17.28 27.23
CA ALA A 15 -21.21 17.55 28.05
C ALA A 15 -20.86 17.49 29.54
N VAL A 16 -20.22 16.41 29.96
CA VAL A 16 -19.77 16.24 31.35
C VAL A 16 -18.78 17.35 31.77
N GLY A 17 -17.86 17.73 30.88
CA GLY A 17 -16.92 18.81 31.11
C GLY A 17 -17.61 20.15 31.35
N THR A 18 -18.59 20.51 30.51
CA THR A 18 -19.35 21.78 30.66
C THR A 18 -20.22 21.77 31.90
N ASP A 19 -20.85 20.66 32.25
CA ASP A 19 -21.70 20.57 33.45
C ASP A 19 -20.86 20.61 34.73
N LEU A 20 -19.69 19.98 34.70
CA LEU A 20 -18.74 20.05 35.82
C LEU A 20 -18.25 21.50 36.05
N LEU A 21 -17.93 22.20 34.96
CA LEU A 21 -17.50 23.61 35.03
C LEU A 21 -18.59 24.48 35.65
N LYS A 22 -19.87 24.31 35.24
CA LYS A 22 -21.02 25.02 35.83
C LYS A 22 -21.18 24.70 37.31
N LEU A 23 -21.10 23.44 37.72
CA LEU A 23 -21.20 23.02 39.10
C LEU A 23 -20.07 23.62 39.97
N MET A 24 -18.83 23.62 39.44
CA MET A 24 -17.70 24.24 40.13
C MET A 24 -17.85 25.76 40.23
N ALA A 25 -18.29 26.41 39.18
CA ALA A 25 -18.54 27.83 39.17
C ALA A 25 -19.57 28.26 40.25
N MET A 26 -20.68 27.52 40.38
CA MET A 26 -21.68 27.72 41.41
C MET A 26 -21.13 27.49 42.82
N ARG A 27 -20.32 26.43 43.01
CA ARG A 27 -19.81 26.11 44.35
C ARG A 27 -18.67 26.99 44.82
N HIS A 28 -17.80 27.42 43.90
CA HIS A 28 -16.61 28.22 44.23
C HIS A 28 -16.79 29.71 43.87
N ARG A 29 -17.97 30.15 43.40
CA ARG A 29 -18.33 31.53 43.10
C ARG A 29 -17.38 32.23 42.11
N PHE A 30 -16.98 31.55 41.06
CA PHE A 30 -16.26 32.16 39.93
C PHE A 30 -17.16 32.20 38.70
N ASP A 31 -16.83 33.07 37.73
CA ASP A 31 -17.56 33.11 36.45
C ASP A 31 -17.23 31.89 35.60
N ALA A 32 -18.26 31.16 35.15
CA ALA A 32 -18.09 30.01 34.27
C ALA A 32 -17.44 30.33 32.91
N GLY A 33 -17.43 31.65 32.53
CA GLY A 33 -16.76 32.15 31.35
C GLY A 33 -15.28 32.50 31.54
N ASP A 34 -14.76 32.44 32.77
CA ASP A 34 -13.36 32.74 33.05
C ASP A 34 -12.47 31.50 32.80
N GLU A 35 -11.85 31.44 31.61
CA GLU A 35 -10.94 30.37 31.20
C GLU A 35 -9.71 30.21 32.11
N ARG A 36 -9.41 31.21 32.98
CA ARG A 36 -8.29 31.18 33.91
C ARG A 36 -8.63 30.54 35.25
N ALA A 37 -9.93 30.44 35.56
CA ALA A 37 -10.38 29.92 36.86
C ALA A 37 -10.21 28.38 36.96
N VAL A 38 -10.39 27.67 35.87
CA VAL A 38 -10.26 26.19 35.81
C VAL A 38 -9.55 25.81 34.54
N PHE A 39 -8.44 25.06 34.67
CA PHE A 39 -7.76 24.46 33.53
C PHE A 39 -8.38 23.08 33.27
N MET A 40 -9.09 22.97 32.16
CA MET A 40 -9.74 21.75 31.74
C MET A 40 -8.98 21.16 30.53
N ARG A 41 -8.40 19.99 30.70
CA ARG A 41 -7.71 19.27 29.62
C ARG A 41 -8.59 18.12 29.13
N ASN A 42 -9.05 18.22 27.92
CA ASN A 42 -9.81 17.15 27.28
C ASN A 42 -8.86 16.19 26.55
N THR A 43 -8.42 15.15 27.26
CA THR A 43 -7.52 14.12 26.70
C THR A 43 -8.18 13.36 25.56
N PHE A 44 -9.51 13.26 25.51
CA PHE A 44 -10.24 12.58 24.45
C PHE A 44 -10.15 13.32 23.12
N GLU A 45 -10.21 14.65 23.13
CA GLU A 45 -10.01 15.46 21.92
C GLU A 45 -8.59 15.32 21.36
N GLU A 46 -7.58 15.36 22.25
CA GLU A 46 -6.20 15.11 21.86
C GLU A 46 -6.05 13.71 21.23
N TYR A 47 -6.61 12.68 21.88
CA TYR A 47 -6.58 11.31 21.37
C TYR A 47 -7.25 11.18 19.99
N THR A 48 -8.44 11.74 19.84
CA THR A 48 -9.17 11.71 18.56
C THR A 48 -8.41 12.43 17.45
N ARG A 49 -7.76 13.53 17.78
CA ARG A 49 -6.91 14.27 16.84
C ARG A 49 -5.73 13.41 16.38
N TYR A 50 -5.05 12.73 17.31
CA TYR A 50 -3.98 11.79 16.95
C TYR A 50 -4.49 10.63 16.08
N MET A 51 -5.61 10.04 16.43
CA MET A 51 -6.21 8.96 15.63
C MET A 51 -6.55 9.41 14.21
N THR A 52 -7.09 10.61 14.06
CA THR A 52 -7.38 11.21 12.74
C THR A 52 -6.10 11.44 11.95
N LEU A 53 -5.03 11.95 12.58
CA LEU A 53 -3.73 12.09 11.93
C LEU A 53 -3.18 10.75 11.44
N PHE A 54 -3.22 9.70 12.28
CA PHE A 54 -2.78 8.36 11.87
C PHE A 54 -3.65 7.77 10.76
N ALA A 55 -4.97 8.01 10.78
CA ALA A 55 -5.86 7.59 9.70
C ALA A 55 -5.51 8.28 8.37
N ASN A 56 -5.23 9.58 8.40
CA ASN A 56 -4.81 10.34 7.22
C ASN A 56 -3.45 9.86 6.68
N ILE A 57 -2.47 9.62 7.56
CA ILE A 57 -1.16 9.07 7.19
C ILE A 57 -1.34 7.69 6.56
N ARG A 58 -2.16 6.82 7.14
CA ARG A 58 -2.47 5.49 6.59
C ARG A 58 -3.10 5.59 5.20
N SER A 59 -4.07 6.48 5.02
CA SER A 59 -4.73 6.71 3.73
C SER A 59 -3.73 7.20 2.67
N PHE A 60 -2.82 8.09 3.06
CA PHE A 60 -1.76 8.58 2.17
C PHE A 60 -0.78 7.48 1.76
N ILE A 61 -0.37 6.62 2.71
CA ILE A 61 0.48 5.46 2.42
C ILE A 61 -0.21 4.50 1.44
N TRP A 62 -1.51 4.23 1.63
CA TRP A 62 -2.29 3.42 0.71
C TRP A 62 -2.34 4.02 -0.70
N LEU A 63 -2.55 5.33 -0.81
CA LEU A 63 -2.57 6.03 -2.10
C LEU A 63 -1.23 5.89 -2.84
N ILE A 64 -0.11 6.11 -2.14
CA ILE A 64 1.23 5.94 -2.72
C ILE A 64 1.47 4.47 -3.10
N GLY A 65 1.08 3.52 -2.24
CA GLY A 65 1.25 2.09 -2.50
C GLY A 65 0.50 1.65 -3.76
N ILE A 66 -0.76 2.03 -3.90
CA ILE A 66 -1.57 1.72 -5.08
C ILE A 66 -0.98 2.40 -6.32
N GLY A 67 -0.58 3.68 -6.22
CA GLY A 67 0.06 4.40 -7.32
C GLY A 67 1.35 3.72 -7.80
N SER A 68 2.18 3.24 -6.86
CA SER A 68 3.41 2.51 -7.16
C SER A 68 3.14 1.18 -7.86
N ILE A 69 2.11 0.44 -7.42
CA ILE A 69 1.69 -0.82 -8.07
C ILE A 69 1.24 -0.53 -9.51
N VAL A 70 0.40 0.49 -9.73
CA VAL A 70 -0.07 0.86 -11.08
C VAL A 70 1.11 1.24 -11.97
N ALA A 71 2.05 2.05 -11.46
CA ALA A 71 3.26 2.40 -12.21
C ALA A 71 4.10 1.16 -12.57
N GLY A 72 4.22 0.21 -11.63
CA GLY A 72 4.89 -1.07 -11.86
C GLY A 72 4.22 -1.92 -12.95
N ILE A 73 2.90 -2.02 -12.94
CA ILE A 73 2.11 -2.73 -13.96
C ILE A 73 2.37 -2.12 -15.35
N VAL A 74 2.32 -0.80 -15.46
CA VAL A 74 2.59 -0.09 -16.73
C VAL A 74 4.03 -0.31 -17.18
N GLY A 75 4.99 -0.25 -16.26
CA GLY A 75 6.41 -0.50 -16.54
C GLY A 75 6.67 -1.90 -17.09
N ILE A 76 6.15 -2.94 -16.41
CA ILE A 76 6.28 -4.34 -16.85
C ILE A 76 5.61 -4.52 -18.23
N SER A 77 4.40 -3.99 -18.40
CA SER A 77 3.67 -4.09 -19.67
C SER A 77 4.45 -3.46 -20.82
N ASN A 78 5.08 -2.30 -20.61
CA ASN A 78 5.88 -1.64 -21.65
C ASN A 78 7.14 -2.44 -22.00
N ILE A 79 7.85 -2.98 -21.02
CA ILE A 79 9.03 -3.84 -21.25
C ILE A 79 8.61 -5.08 -22.04
N MET A 80 7.55 -5.75 -21.63
CA MET A 80 7.02 -6.92 -22.31
C MET A 80 6.59 -6.63 -23.75
N LEU A 81 6.00 -5.45 -24.02
CA LEU A 81 5.65 -5.04 -25.40
C LEU A 81 6.89 -4.89 -26.29
N ILE A 82 7.99 -4.35 -25.73
CA ILE A 82 9.26 -4.22 -26.46
C ILE A 82 9.81 -5.63 -26.72
N THR A 83 9.87 -6.49 -25.72
CA THR A 83 10.35 -7.88 -25.85
C THR A 83 9.55 -8.68 -26.89
N VAL A 84 8.22 -8.53 -26.91
CA VAL A 84 7.35 -9.14 -27.92
C VAL A 84 7.69 -8.64 -29.33
N LYS A 85 7.95 -7.33 -29.49
CA LYS A 85 8.39 -6.78 -30.79
C LYS A 85 9.73 -7.32 -31.23
N GLU A 86 10.71 -7.40 -30.35
CA GLU A 86 12.04 -7.94 -30.65
C GLU A 86 11.98 -9.42 -31.04
N ARG A 87 11.06 -10.20 -30.45
CA ARG A 87 10.85 -11.63 -30.71
C ARG A 87 9.75 -11.92 -31.74
N THR A 88 9.27 -10.88 -32.47
CA THR A 88 8.15 -11.05 -33.43
C THR A 88 8.42 -12.17 -34.44
N ARG A 89 9.65 -12.26 -34.98
CA ARG A 89 10.05 -13.29 -35.93
C ARG A 89 10.00 -14.71 -35.33
N GLU A 90 10.50 -14.86 -34.11
CA GLU A 90 10.44 -16.15 -33.39
C GLU A 90 9.01 -16.61 -33.17
N ILE A 91 8.14 -15.70 -32.73
CA ILE A 91 6.70 -15.96 -32.54
C ILE A 91 6.04 -16.32 -33.88
N GLY A 92 6.41 -15.61 -34.95
CA GLY A 92 5.91 -15.86 -36.31
C GLY A 92 6.27 -17.26 -36.80
N VAL A 93 7.53 -17.69 -36.61
CA VAL A 93 8.01 -19.05 -36.96
C VAL A 93 7.24 -20.10 -36.17
N ARG A 94 7.09 -19.94 -34.83
CA ARG A 94 6.33 -20.92 -34.02
C ARG A 94 4.87 -21.03 -34.48
N LYS A 95 4.23 -19.94 -34.85
CA LYS A 95 2.86 -19.94 -35.38
C LYS A 95 2.79 -20.58 -36.79
N ALA A 96 3.79 -20.37 -37.65
CA ALA A 96 3.88 -21.03 -38.94
C ALA A 96 4.03 -22.54 -38.80
N LEU A 97 4.70 -23.01 -37.74
CA LEU A 97 4.83 -24.41 -37.37
C LEU A 97 3.59 -24.99 -36.65
N GLY A 98 2.51 -24.19 -36.50
CA GLY A 98 1.24 -24.66 -35.95
C GLY A 98 0.99 -24.33 -34.49
N ALA A 99 1.77 -23.44 -33.87
CA ALA A 99 1.48 -22.97 -32.51
C ALA A 99 0.15 -22.21 -32.46
N THR A 100 -0.72 -22.61 -31.53
CA THR A 100 -2.01 -21.93 -31.31
C THR A 100 -1.81 -20.56 -30.67
N PRO A 101 -2.74 -19.59 -30.88
CA PRO A 101 -2.69 -18.31 -30.18
C PRO A 101 -2.63 -18.43 -28.67
N GLY A 102 -3.29 -19.45 -28.09
CA GLY A 102 -3.25 -19.75 -26.65
C GLY A 102 -1.85 -20.12 -26.17
N ALA A 103 -1.14 -20.98 -26.94
CA ALA A 103 0.23 -21.37 -26.59
C ALA A 103 1.21 -20.17 -26.55
N VAL A 104 0.99 -19.18 -27.42
CA VAL A 104 1.77 -17.93 -27.41
C VAL A 104 1.44 -17.08 -26.18
N ILE A 105 0.15 -16.98 -25.81
CA ILE A 105 -0.28 -16.27 -24.60
C ILE A 105 0.32 -16.92 -23.36
N ASP A 106 0.21 -18.24 -23.24
CA ASP A 106 0.72 -18.98 -22.09
C ASP A 106 2.24 -18.81 -21.93
N LEU A 107 2.99 -18.81 -23.04
CA LEU A 107 4.42 -18.56 -23.02
C LEU A 107 4.77 -17.21 -22.42
N ILE A 108 4.11 -16.14 -22.89
CA ILE A 108 4.39 -14.76 -22.44
C ILE A 108 3.90 -14.53 -21.00
N LEU A 109 2.74 -15.08 -20.64
CA LEU A 109 2.26 -15.02 -19.27
C LEU A 109 3.18 -15.75 -18.30
N THR A 110 3.68 -16.91 -18.67
CA THR A 110 4.65 -17.66 -17.86
C THR A 110 5.93 -16.85 -17.67
N GLU A 111 6.44 -16.19 -18.72
CA GLU A 111 7.60 -15.31 -18.62
C GLU A 111 7.33 -14.11 -17.69
N ALA A 112 6.15 -13.49 -17.77
CA ALA A 112 5.74 -12.40 -16.89
C ALA A 112 5.65 -12.84 -15.42
N ILE A 113 5.06 -14.02 -15.16
CA ILE A 113 4.92 -14.57 -13.81
C ILE A 113 6.29 -14.90 -13.23
N LEU A 114 7.16 -15.58 -13.97
CA LEU A 114 8.51 -15.93 -13.53
C LEU A 114 9.34 -14.69 -13.21
N THR A 115 9.31 -13.68 -14.09
CA THR A 115 9.98 -12.41 -13.89
C THR A 115 9.48 -11.74 -12.63
N THR A 116 8.16 -11.67 -12.43
CA THR A 116 7.55 -11.06 -11.24
C THR A 116 7.89 -11.82 -9.96
N LEU A 117 7.92 -13.16 -10.01
CA LEU A 117 8.32 -13.98 -8.87
C LEU A 117 9.76 -13.72 -8.44
N VAL A 118 10.69 -13.72 -9.39
CA VAL A 118 12.12 -13.52 -9.10
C VAL A 118 12.37 -12.10 -8.56
N PHE A 119 11.97 -11.09 -9.31
CA PHE A 119 12.21 -9.69 -8.90
C PHE A 119 11.32 -9.25 -7.75
N GLY A 120 10.10 -9.77 -7.63
CA GLY A 120 9.22 -9.54 -6.50
C GLY A 120 9.79 -10.12 -5.21
N TYR A 121 10.34 -11.33 -5.25
CA TYR A 121 11.03 -11.95 -4.12
C TYR A 121 12.27 -11.14 -3.70
N LEU A 122 13.11 -10.75 -4.67
CA LEU A 122 14.28 -9.92 -4.39
C LEU A 122 13.89 -8.57 -3.78
N GLY A 123 12.84 -7.93 -4.30
CA GLY A 123 12.31 -6.68 -3.77
C GLY A 123 11.77 -6.84 -2.34
N LEU A 124 11.08 -7.95 -2.06
CA LEU A 124 10.56 -8.25 -0.73
C LEU A 124 11.69 -8.46 0.27
N VAL A 125 12.71 -9.24 -0.08
CA VAL A 125 13.89 -9.48 0.78
C VAL A 125 14.64 -8.17 1.01
N ALA A 126 14.85 -7.37 -0.03
CA ALA A 126 15.49 -6.05 0.09
C ALA A 126 14.67 -5.10 0.98
N GLY A 127 13.35 -5.08 0.83
CA GLY A 127 12.44 -4.28 1.65
C GLY A 127 12.49 -4.65 3.13
N ILE A 128 12.44 -5.95 3.44
CA ILE A 128 12.57 -6.45 4.82
C ILE A 128 13.95 -6.10 5.38
N GLY A 129 15.01 -6.28 4.61
CA GLY A 129 16.37 -5.93 5.02
C GLY A 129 16.53 -4.44 5.32
N LEU A 130 15.95 -3.56 4.51
CA LEU A 130 15.95 -2.11 4.75
C LEU A 130 15.18 -1.74 6.02
N LEU A 131 14.03 -2.38 6.28
CA LEU A 131 13.26 -2.18 7.51
C LEU A 131 14.05 -2.61 8.73
N GLU A 132 14.75 -3.74 8.67
CA GLU A 132 15.58 -4.23 9.79
C GLU A 132 16.76 -3.30 10.06
N VAL A 133 17.43 -2.81 9.01
CA VAL A 133 18.52 -1.81 9.16
C VAL A 133 17.96 -0.52 9.77
N ALA A 134 16.84 -0.01 9.28
CA ALA A 134 16.21 1.19 9.83
C ALA A 134 15.82 0.99 11.30
N ALA A 135 15.24 -0.17 11.66
CA ALA A 135 14.89 -0.51 13.04
C ALA A 135 16.12 -0.51 13.97
N ARG A 136 17.26 -1.04 13.49
CA ARG A 136 18.51 -1.04 14.27
C ARG A 136 19.07 0.36 14.49
N LEU A 137 18.95 1.25 13.51
CA LEU A 137 19.42 2.63 13.61
C LEU A 137 18.56 3.47 14.57
N ILE A 138 17.26 3.17 14.66
CA ILE A 138 16.27 3.92 15.46
C ILE A 138 16.11 3.31 16.87
N ARG A 139 16.80 2.24 17.21
CA ARG A 139 16.68 1.46 18.45
C ARG A 139 16.84 2.26 19.75
N ASN A 140 17.37 3.48 19.70
CA ASN A 140 17.56 4.36 20.87
C ASN A 140 16.36 5.27 21.15
N VAL A 141 15.22 5.10 20.48
CA VAL A 141 14.01 5.90 20.71
C VAL A 141 12.99 5.02 21.44
N ASP A 142 12.70 5.33 22.70
CA ASP A 142 11.84 4.56 23.63
C ASP A 142 10.40 4.30 23.13
N TYR A 143 9.98 4.94 22.06
CA TYR A 143 8.64 4.82 21.46
C TYR A 143 8.56 3.89 20.24
N PHE A 144 9.68 3.36 19.74
CA PHE A 144 9.68 2.46 18.59
C PHE A 144 9.80 1.00 19.04
N HIS A 145 8.66 0.32 19.13
CA HIS A 145 8.65 -1.13 19.25
C HIS A 145 9.12 -1.74 17.93
N ASN A 146 9.93 -2.78 17.99
CA ASN A 146 10.48 -3.50 16.83
C ASN A 146 9.40 -3.70 15.76
N PRO A 147 9.60 -3.20 14.52
CA PRO A 147 8.71 -3.52 13.42
C PRO A 147 8.89 -5.00 13.06
N GLU A 148 8.04 -5.86 13.61
CA GLU A 148 8.00 -7.27 13.23
C GLU A 148 7.29 -7.40 11.88
N VAL A 149 7.99 -7.96 10.90
CA VAL A 149 7.39 -8.28 9.61
C VAL A 149 6.57 -9.56 9.78
N ASN A 150 5.27 -9.44 9.75
CA ASN A 150 4.37 -10.58 9.79
C ASN A 150 4.50 -11.37 8.48
N LEU A 151 4.85 -12.66 8.57
CA LEU A 151 5.01 -13.56 7.42
C LEU A 151 3.75 -13.64 6.55
N TRP A 152 2.55 -13.53 7.14
CA TRP A 152 1.30 -13.50 6.39
C TRP A 152 1.17 -12.26 5.51
N VAL A 153 1.65 -11.11 5.99
CA VAL A 153 1.69 -9.87 5.20
C VAL A 153 2.68 -10.01 4.05
N ALA A 154 3.87 -10.57 4.30
CA ALA A 154 4.86 -10.84 3.27
C ALA A 154 4.33 -11.80 2.20
N PHE A 155 3.65 -12.88 2.60
CA PHE A 155 3.01 -13.81 1.68
C PHE A 155 1.89 -13.14 0.88
N GLY A 156 1.02 -12.37 1.55
CA GLY A 156 -0.04 -11.60 0.88
C GLY A 156 0.50 -10.61 -0.15
N ALA A 157 1.59 -9.91 0.18
CA ALA A 157 2.27 -9.01 -0.75
C ALA A 157 2.82 -9.75 -1.97
N MET A 158 3.42 -10.93 -1.77
CA MET A 158 3.92 -11.75 -2.88
C MET A 158 2.79 -12.22 -3.81
N VAL A 159 1.68 -12.69 -3.26
CA VAL A 159 0.49 -13.07 -4.04
C VAL A 159 -0.04 -11.88 -4.83
N LEU A 160 -0.14 -10.72 -4.20
CA LEU A 160 -0.59 -9.48 -4.86
C LEU A 160 0.34 -9.10 -6.02
N LEU A 161 1.65 -9.17 -5.83
CA LEU A 161 2.64 -8.90 -6.89
C LEU A 161 2.48 -9.84 -8.08
N VAL A 162 2.29 -11.14 -7.83
CA VAL A 162 2.09 -12.14 -8.90
C VAL A 162 0.81 -11.86 -9.67
N VAL A 163 -0.27 -11.53 -8.99
CA VAL A 163 -1.54 -11.14 -9.64
C VAL A 163 -1.35 -9.89 -10.49
N CYS A 164 -0.70 -8.85 -9.97
CA CYS A 164 -0.44 -7.62 -10.71
C CYS A 164 0.51 -7.84 -11.90
N GLY A 165 1.55 -8.66 -11.75
CA GLY A 165 2.45 -9.04 -12.84
C GLY A 165 1.77 -9.84 -13.94
N THR A 166 0.86 -10.75 -13.57
CA THR A 166 0.04 -11.49 -14.52
C THR A 166 -0.87 -10.52 -15.31
N LEU A 167 -1.54 -9.60 -14.62
CA LEU A 167 -2.37 -8.57 -15.26
C LEU A 167 -1.56 -7.69 -16.23
N ALA A 168 -0.34 -7.31 -15.85
CA ALA A 168 0.57 -6.54 -16.70
C ALA A 168 0.95 -7.31 -17.98
N GLY A 169 1.08 -8.63 -17.90
CA GLY A 169 1.42 -9.52 -19.02
C GLY A 169 0.26 -9.79 -19.99
N ILE A 170 -1.01 -9.62 -19.58
CA ILE A 170 -2.16 -9.97 -20.42
C ILE A 170 -2.21 -9.13 -21.73
N PHE A 171 -1.97 -7.85 -21.63
CA PHE A 171 -2.05 -6.96 -22.80
C PHE A 171 -0.95 -7.27 -23.84
N PRO A 172 0.35 -7.38 -23.49
CA PRO A 172 1.39 -7.78 -24.43
C PRO A 172 1.19 -9.21 -24.95
N ALA A 173 0.74 -10.16 -24.12
CA ALA A 173 0.46 -11.52 -24.54
C ALA A 173 -0.63 -11.59 -25.63
N ARG A 174 -1.71 -10.85 -25.46
CA ARG A 174 -2.76 -10.76 -26.48
C ARG A 174 -2.26 -10.11 -27.77
N ARG A 175 -1.40 -9.10 -27.70
CA ARG A 175 -0.79 -8.50 -28.90
C ARG A 175 0.10 -9.51 -29.63
N ALA A 176 0.92 -10.26 -28.93
CA ALA A 176 1.76 -11.31 -29.52
C ALA A 176 0.93 -12.40 -30.22
N ALA A 177 -0.19 -12.81 -29.61
CA ALA A 177 -1.08 -13.80 -30.18
C ALA A 177 -1.76 -13.34 -31.48
N MET A 178 -1.88 -12.02 -31.72
CA MET A 178 -2.45 -11.48 -32.96
C MET A 178 -1.45 -11.29 -34.10
N ILE A 179 -0.15 -11.50 -33.88
CA ILE A 179 0.88 -11.40 -34.93
C ILE A 179 0.59 -12.43 -36.03
N ARG A 180 0.55 -11.99 -37.28
CA ARG A 180 0.38 -12.87 -38.44
C ARG A 180 1.72 -13.43 -38.87
N PRO A 181 1.85 -14.76 -39.10
CA PRO A 181 3.13 -15.38 -39.52
C PRO A 181 3.72 -14.75 -40.77
N VAL A 182 2.85 -14.37 -41.71
CA VAL A 182 3.27 -13.77 -43.01
C VAL A 182 3.93 -12.40 -42.78
N ASP A 183 3.36 -11.58 -41.89
CA ASP A 183 3.89 -10.22 -41.60
C ASP A 183 5.19 -10.32 -40.82
N ALA A 184 5.25 -11.25 -39.86
CA ALA A 184 6.44 -11.49 -39.03
C ALA A 184 7.68 -12.02 -39.80
N LEU A 185 7.48 -12.64 -40.95
CA LEU A 185 8.56 -13.19 -41.79
C LEU A 185 8.93 -12.24 -42.95
N ARG A 186 8.14 -11.22 -43.21
CA ARG A 186 8.32 -10.24 -44.29
C ARG A 186 9.06 -8.99 -43.88
N ASP A 187 9.00 -8.62 -42.57
CA ASP A 187 9.72 -7.46 -42.06
C ASP A 187 11.24 -7.76 -42.05
N GLU A 188 11.89 -7.30 -43.11
CA GLU A 188 13.33 -7.04 -43.18
C GLU A 188 13.55 -5.53 -42.97
#